data_1d53669dd7e06420a4a647f42539d090
#
_entry.id   1d53669dd7e06420a4a647f42539d090
#
_cell.length_a   1.000
_cell.length_b   1.000
_cell.length_c   1.000
_cell.angle_alpha   90.00
_cell.angle_beta   90.00
_cell.angle_gamma   90.00
#
_symmetry.space_group_name_H-M   'P 1'
#
loop_
_entity.id
_entity.type
_entity.pdbx_description
1 polymer ?
#
loop_
_entity_poly.entity_id
_entity_poly.type
_entity_poly.pdbx_seq_one_letter_code
_entity_poly.pdbx_strand_id
1 'polypeptide(L)'
;MKTANSGYLTRRLVDVAQDCIITEDDCGTDEGITMTAVIDSGEEIVPLSQRLLGRVPCEDIIDPGTNEVIAKKGEIIEEYQVPLLDKANLVSVKLRSVLTCSTKRGVCAKCYGRDLARGTPVNIGEAVGVIAAQSIGEPGTQLTMRTFHIGGTAQVMDNSYVESNTDGSVQIENLNFLKDSDGRNVVIGRTTVINVIDQNGIERASHKLPYGSQLLVDDGEKVKKNQRLAQWDPYTIPIITEASGIVAFEDLVDGVSIGEVSDESTGISQKVVIDWKNSSKSGELKPSMVIKGADGNIVTLESNREARYLMSVDAIISASDGTKVGAGDVIARIPTEGAKTKDITGGLPRVAELFEARKPKDHAIIAEITGRVEFARDYKNKKKIVIHPLDESEQEVSYLIAKGKHISVQDGDTIEKGEYLIDGNPAPHDILSILGLEALASYLVNEIQSVYRLQGVTINDKHIEVITRQMLQKVEISDPGDSAFIAGEQLDKLEACLLY
;
A
#
# COMPACT_ATOMS: atom_id res chain seq x y z
N MET A 1 -18.11 26.72 -10.59
CA MET A 1 -17.92 25.82 -9.45
C MET A 1 -16.47 25.33 -9.31
N LYS A 2 -15.78 24.79 -10.36
CA LYS A 2 -14.39 24.29 -10.25
C LYS A 2 -13.41 25.31 -9.68
N THR A 3 -13.39 26.51 -10.23
CA THR A 3 -12.50 27.60 -9.82
C THR A 3 -12.74 28.01 -8.36
N ALA A 4 -13.99 28.02 -7.90
CA ALA A 4 -14.32 28.36 -6.53
C ALA A 4 -13.79 27.30 -5.53
N ASN A 5 -13.94 26.01 -5.85
CA ASN A 5 -13.46 24.95 -4.98
C ASN A 5 -11.92 24.86 -4.96
N SER A 6 -11.27 25.08 -6.12
CA SER A 6 -9.81 25.18 -6.20
C SER A 6 -9.29 26.37 -5.41
N GLY A 7 -9.92 27.54 -5.55
CA GLY A 7 -9.55 28.74 -4.78
C GLY A 7 -9.78 28.57 -3.27
N TYR A 8 -10.84 27.87 -2.88
CA TYR A 8 -11.12 27.56 -1.48
C TYR A 8 -10.05 26.60 -0.89
N LEU A 9 -9.67 25.54 -1.64
CA LEU A 9 -8.59 24.63 -1.23
C LEU A 9 -7.28 25.41 -1.06
N THR A 10 -6.90 26.21 -2.06
CA THR A 10 -5.67 27.03 -2.01
C THR A 10 -5.65 27.94 -0.79
N ARG A 11 -6.76 28.64 -0.51
CA ARG A 11 -6.87 29.50 0.67
C ARG A 11 -6.65 28.72 1.97
N ARG A 12 -7.29 27.57 2.12
CA ARG A 12 -7.11 26.71 3.32
C ARG A 12 -5.67 26.23 3.48
N LEU A 13 -5.02 25.83 2.37
CA LEU A 13 -3.61 25.43 2.41
C LEU A 13 -2.70 26.61 2.81
N VAL A 14 -2.99 27.84 2.30
CA VAL A 14 -2.24 29.04 2.72
C VAL A 14 -2.46 29.34 4.21
N ASP A 15 -3.71 29.28 4.69
CA ASP A 15 -4.03 29.54 6.10
C ASP A 15 -3.27 28.58 7.05
N VAL A 16 -3.07 27.33 6.64
CA VAL A 16 -2.32 26.33 7.43
C VAL A 16 -0.81 26.50 7.31
N ALA A 17 -0.31 26.84 6.12
CA ALA A 17 1.12 26.80 5.82
C ALA A 17 1.84 28.16 5.86
N GLN A 18 1.14 29.28 6.01
CA GLN A 18 1.71 30.62 5.95
C GLN A 18 2.88 30.87 6.93
N ASP A 19 2.86 30.18 8.08
CA ASP A 19 3.88 30.31 9.11
C ASP A 19 5.14 29.48 8.82
N CYS A 20 5.12 28.66 7.76
CA CYS A 20 6.28 27.87 7.36
C CYS A 20 7.24 28.71 6.52
N ILE A 21 8.26 29.25 7.18
CA ILE A 21 9.27 30.15 6.62
C ILE A 21 10.65 29.51 6.84
N ILE A 22 11.63 29.81 5.98
CA ILE A 22 13.03 29.44 6.23
C ILE A 22 13.60 30.36 7.29
N THR A 23 13.95 29.79 8.46
CA THR A 23 14.39 30.58 9.63
C THR A 23 15.88 30.47 9.93
N GLU A 24 16.53 29.38 9.53
CA GLU A 24 17.94 29.10 9.77
C GLU A 24 18.58 28.33 8.62
N ASP A 25 19.91 28.33 8.54
CA ASP A 25 20.62 27.65 7.47
C ASP A 25 20.62 26.12 7.68
N ASP A 26 20.94 25.66 8.89
CA ASP A 26 21.07 24.23 9.21
C ASP A 26 20.60 23.93 10.63
N CYS A 27 19.67 23.00 10.76
CA CYS A 27 19.19 22.50 12.06
C CYS A 27 20.07 21.41 12.67
N GLY A 28 21.07 20.90 11.93
CA GLY A 28 22.01 19.88 12.40
C GLY A 28 21.44 18.47 12.57
N THR A 29 20.23 18.19 12.00
CA THR A 29 19.64 16.85 12.10
C THR A 29 20.37 15.84 11.20
N ASP A 30 20.54 14.61 11.68
CA ASP A 30 21.00 13.43 10.93
C ASP A 30 19.79 12.56 10.50
N GLU A 31 18.59 12.91 10.93
CA GLU A 31 17.38 12.21 10.53
C GLU A 31 16.96 12.62 9.12
N GLY A 32 16.48 11.65 8.37
CA GLY A 32 16.01 11.85 6.99
C GLY A 32 14.92 10.88 6.63
N ILE A 33 14.41 11.01 5.42
CA ILE A 33 13.44 10.11 4.82
C ILE A 33 14.13 9.29 3.75
N THR A 34 13.86 8.00 3.73
CA THR A 34 14.34 7.10 2.69
C THR A 34 13.50 7.28 1.43
N MET A 35 14.15 7.68 0.34
CA MET A 35 13.51 7.87 -0.96
C MET A 35 13.89 6.76 -1.92
N THR A 36 12.87 6.23 -2.62
CA THR A 36 12.99 5.23 -3.69
C THR A 36 12.45 5.78 -4.99
N ALA A 37 12.72 5.12 -6.11
CA ALA A 37 12.03 5.39 -7.36
C ALA A 37 10.52 5.12 -7.20
N VAL A 38 9.69 5.86 -7.92
CA VAL A 38 8.24 5.58 -7.96
C VAL A 38 7.99 4.60 -9.10
N ILE A 39 7.65 3.38 -8.71
CA ILE A 39 7.31 2.30 -9.63
C ILE A 39 5.80 2.08 -9.53
N ASP A 40 5.11 2.07 -10.65
CA ASP A 40 3.70 1.70 -10.73
C ASP A 40 3.54 0.65 -11.81
N SER A 41 2.89 -0.44 -11.44
CA SER A 41 2.66 -1.58 -12.34
C SER A 41 3.95 -2.14 -12.99
N GLY A 42 5.10 -2.03 -12.30
CA GLY A 42 6.41 -2.50 -12.81
C GLY A 42 7.11 -1.55 -13.77
N GLU A 43 6.51 -0.40 -14.11
CA GLU A 43 7.14 0.67 -14.88
C GLU A 43 7.61 1.80 -13.96
N GLU A 44 8.83 2.28 -14.18
CA GLU A 44 9.38 3.39 -13.42
C GLU A 44 8.79 4.72 -13.91
N ILE A 45 7.83 5.26 -13.16
CA ILE A 45 7.17 6.52 -13.52
C ILE A 45 8.05 7.72 -13.22
N VAL A 46 8.74 7.71 -12.06
CA VAL A 46 9.65 8.78 -11.66
C VAL A 46 10.96 8.18 -11.20
N PRO A 47 12.05 8.41 -11.93
CA PRO A 47 13.36 7.93 -11.55
C PRO A 47 13.82 8.55 -10.23
N LEU A 48 14.58 7.76 -9.46
CA LEU A 48 15.10 8.20 -8.17
C LEU A 48 15.90 9.49 -8.30
N SER A 49 16.71 9.63 -9.35
CA SER A 49 17.56 10.81 -9.62
C SER A 49 16.76 12.11 -9.70
N GLN A 50 15.56 12.11 -10.30
CA GLN A 50 14.70 13.29 -10.35
C GLN A 50 14.16 13.67 -8.97
N ARG A 51 13.91 12.70 -8.10
CA ARG A 51 13.46 12.95 -6.72
C ARG A 51 14.59 13.45 -5.81
N LEU A 52 15.84 13.07 -6.12
CA LEU A 52 17.03 13.49 -5.40
C LEU A 52 17.47 14.92 -5.74
N LEU A 53 17.20 15.38 -6.96
CA LEU A 53 17.66 16.68 -7.47
C LEU A 53 17.25 17.83 -6.56
N GLY A 54 18.24 18.63 -6.15
CA GLY A 54 18.05 19.81 -5.29
C GLY A 54 17.72 19.49 -3.83
N ARG A 55 17.95 18.25 -3.39
CA ARG A 55 17.87 17.82 -1.99
C ARG A 55 19.26 17.63 -1.38
N VAL A 56 19.31 17.46 -0.07
CA VAL A 56 20.55 17.27 0.69
C VAL A 56 20.55 15.86 1.27
N PRO A 57 21.57 15.03 1.00
CA PRO A 57 21.67 13.70 1.55
C PRO A 57 22.09 13.72 3.03
N CYS A 58 21.60 12.76 3.80
CA CYS A 58 21.98 12.53 5.21
C CYS A 58 23.32 11.81 5.33
N GLU A 59 23.70 11.05 4.31
CA GLU A 59 24.92 10.23 4.24
C GLU A 59 25.59 10.44 2.88
N ASP A 60 26.86 10.09 2.77
CA ASP A 60 27.56 10.15 1.49
C ASP A 60 26.94 9.14 0.52
N ILE A 61 26.56 9.60 -0.67
CA ILE A 61 26.05 8.75 -1.73
C ILE A 61 27.25 8.19 -2.49
N ILE A 62 27.44 6.88 -2.38
CA ILE A 62 28.56 6.17 -2.97
C ILE A 62 28.03 5.28 -4.12
N ASP A 63 28.73 5.30 -5.25
CA ASP A 63 28.46 4.35 -6.33
C ASP A 63 28.90 2.94 -5.90
N PRO A 64 27.98 1.97 -5.81
CA PRO A 64 28.32 0.61 -5.38
C PRO A 64 29.26 -0.11 -6.37
N GLY A 65 29.35 0.34 -7.64
CA GLY A 65 30.22 -0.28 -8.64
C GLY A 65 31.66 0.24 -8.61
N THR A 66 31.84 1.55 -8.40
CA THR A 66 33.15 2.22 -8.46
C THR A 66 33.72 2.60 -7.09
N ASN A 67 32.90 2.56 -6.02
CA ASN A 67 33.19 3.10 -4.69
C ASN A 67 33.56 4.61 -4.68
N GLU A 68 33.18 5.35 -5.72
CA GLU A 68 33.37 6.79 -5.76
C GLU A 68 32.18 7.51 -5.09
N VAL A 69 32.47 8.60 -4.39
CA VAL A 69 31.45 9.44 -3.77
C VAL A 69 30.80 10.32 -4.86
N ILE A 70 29.51 10.09 -5.15
CA ILE A 70 28.75 10.89 -6.12
C ILE A 70 28.30 12.21 -5.50
N ALA A 71 27.77 12.15 -4.27
CA ALA A 71 27.33 13.32 -3.52
C ALA A 71 27.72 13.18 -2.05
N LYS A 72 28.23 14.27 -1.45
CA LYS A 72 28.64 14.29 -0.05
C LYS A 72 27.49 14.65 0.87
N LYS A 73 27.52 14.11 2.09
CA LYS A 73 26.64 14.48 3.18
C LYS A 73 26.58 16.00 3.36
N GLY A 74 25.37 16.55 3.40
CA GLY A 74 25.14 17.95 3.70
C GLY A 74 25.32 18.93 2.51
N GLU A 75 25.69 18.44 1.32
CA GLU A 75 25.77 19.22 0.08
C GLU A 75 24.47 19.02 -0.75
N ILE A 76 24.07 20.04 -1.50
CA ILE A 76 22.89 19.96 -2.37
C ILE A 76 23.24 19.16 -3.62
N ILE A 77 22.38 18.21 -3.98
CA ILE A 77 22.55 17.44 -5.22
C ILE A 77 22.22 18.33 -6.41
N GLU A 78 23.19 18.49 -7.30
CA GLU A 78 23.12 19.33 -8.50
C GLU A 78 22.87 18.53 -9.77
N GLU A 79 22.53 19.21 -10.86
CA GLU A 79 22.15 18.59 -12.15
C GLU A 79 23.25 17.75 -12.78
N TYR A 80 24.54 18.10 -12.58
CA TYR A 80 25.65 17.32 -13.13
C TYR A 80 25.81 15.94 -12.47
N GLN A 81 25.27 15.76 -11.28
CA GLN A 81 25.32 14.48 -10.54
C GLN A 81 24.18 13.52 -10.97
N VAL A 82 23.09 14.03 -11.56
CA VAL A 82 21.94 13.22 -11.99
C VAL A 82 22.35 12.07 -12.93
N PRO A 83 23.14 12.27 -14.00
CA PRO A 83 23.55 11.18 -14.86
C PRO A 83 24.44 10.12 -14.17
N LEU A 84 25.15 10.51 -13.09
CA LEU A 84 25.96 9.59 -12.30
C LEU A 84 25.06 8.74 -11.40
N LEU A 85 24.04 9.35 -10.80
CA LEU A 85 23.03 8.66 -9.98
C LEU A 85 22.24 7.64 -10.80
N ASP A 86 21.85 8.00 -12.05
CA ASP A 86 21.16 7.08 -12.95
C ASP A 86 22.03 5.86 -13.31
N LYS A 87 23.34 6.06 -13.50
CA LYS A 87 24.28 4.96 -13.80
C LYS A 87 24.54 4.06 -12.59
N ALA A 88 24.53 4.62 -11.37
CA ALA A 88 24.78 3.89 -10.15
C ALA A 88 23.63 2.93 -9.79
N ASN A 89 22.43 3.09 -10.38
CA ASN A 89 21.24 2.26 -10.16
C ASN A 89 20.97 2.01 -8.66
N LEU A 90 20.91 3.09 -7.88
CA LEU A 90 20.64 3.02 -6.45
C LEU A 90 19.17 2.66 -6.19
N VAL A 91 18.93 1.77 -5.26
CA VAL A 91 17.57 1.35 -4.88
C VAL A 91 16.90 2.41 -3.99
N SER A 92 17.64 2.93 -3.02
CA SER A 92 17.14 3.91 -2.06
C SER A 92 18.25 4.85 -1.61
N VAL A 93 17.86 6.08 -1.23
CA VAL A 93 18.77 7.09 -0.68
C VAL A 93 18.09 7.80 0.48
N LYS A 94 18.80 7.97 1.61
CA LYS A 94 18.33 8.71 2.77
C LYS A 94 18.62 10.21 2.62
N LEU A 95 17.55 11.01 2.55
CA LEU A 95 17.61 12.45 2.31
C LEU A 95 17.08 13.25 3.48
N ARG A 96 17.62 14.43 3.68
CA ARG A 96 17.00 15.41 4.57
C ARG A 96 15.67 15.87 3.99
N SER A 97 14.65 15.95 4.83
CA SER A 97 13.33 16.40 4.47
C SER A 97 12.85 17.49 5.42
N VAL A 98 11.90 18.29 4.96
CA VAL A 98 11.21 19.24 5.83
C VAL A 98 10.45 18.56 6.97
N LEU A 99 10.04 17.31 6.80
CA LEU A 99 9.29 16.53 7.81
C LEU A 99 10.14 16.14 9.02
N THR A 100 11.42 15.82 8.80
CA THR A 100 12.38 15.42 9.84
C THR A 100 13.21 16.60 10.36
N CYS A 101 12.92 17.83 9.91
CA CYS A 101 13.64 19.01 10.31
C CYS A 101 13.40 19.35 11.79
N SER A 102 14.49 19.49 12.57
CA SER A 102 14.46 19.79 14.01
C SER A 102 14.23 21.25 14.36
N THR A 103 14.09 22.14 13.36
CA THR A 103 13.81 23.57 13.55
C THR A 103 12.49 23.76 14.28
N LYS A 104 12.49 24.53 15.36
CA LYS A 104 11.31 24.73 16.23
C LYS A 104 10.16 25.46 15.52
N ARG A 105 10.47 26.54 14.79
CA ARG A 105 9.48 27.27 13.98
C ARG A 105 10.01 27.41 12.56
N GLY A 106 9.19 27.10 11.58
CA GLY A 106 9.60 27.08 10.18
C GLY A 106 10.44 25.86 9.81
N VAL A 107 11.38 26.02 8.88
CA VAL A 107 12.23 24.96 8.31
C VAL A 107 13.64 25.54 8.08
N CYS A 108 14.69 24.74 8.18
CA CYS A 108 16.03 25.17 7.81
C CYS A 108 16.29 25.04 6.30
N ALA A 109 17.22 25.84 5.78
CA ALA A 109 17.55 25.88 4.36
C ALA A 109 18.07 24.52 3.83
N LYS A 110 18.89 23.80 4.60
CA LYS A 110 19.40 22.49 4.18
C LYS A 110 18.32 21.39 4.11
N CYS A 111 17.33 21.36 5.03
CA CYS A 111 16.22 20.42 4.96
C CYS A 111 15.27 20.71 3.80
N TYR A 112 15.11 21.96 3.41
CA TYR A 112 14.36 22.35 2.22
C TYR A 112 15.15 22.12 0.94
N GLY A 113 16.46 22.51 0.96
CA GLY A 113 17.39 22.39 -0.16
C GLY A 113 17.27 23.52 -1.17
N ARG A 114 17.17 23.19 -2.46
CA ARG A 114 17.15 24.15 -3.58
C ARG A 114 15.81 24.88 -3.70
N ASP A 115 15.85 26.16 -3.97
CA ASP A 115 14.72 26.95 -4.45
C ASP A 115 14.41 26.54 -5.91
N LEU A 116 13.20 26.06 -6.14
CA LEU A 116 12.77 25.53 -7.44
C LEU A 116 12.62 26.64 -8.51
N ALA A 117 12.38 27.88 -8.10
CA ALA A 117 12.23 28.99 -9.03
C ALA A 117 13.58 29.55 -9.52
N ARG A 118 14.57 29.63 -8.61
CA ARG A 118 15.88 30.25 -8.87
C ARG A 118 16.97 29.26 -9.20
N GLY A 119 16.78 27.97 -8.80
CA GLY A 119 17.79 26.95 -8.99
C GLY A 119 19.00 27.04 -8.04
N THR A 120 18.96 27.93 -7.05
CA THR A 120 19.99 28.13 -6.04
C THR A 120 19.52 27.61 -4.68
N PRO A 121 20.38 27.45 -3.67
CA PRO A 121 19.96 27.19 -2.30
C PRO A 121 18.92 28.22 -1.85
N VAL A 122 17.91 27.78 -1.08
CA VAL A 122 16.86 28.67 -0.60
C VAL A 122 17.41 29.71 0.38
N ASN A 123 16.92 30.94 0.30
CA ASN A 123 17.32 32.02 1.19
C ASN A 123 16.55 31.99 2.52
N ILE A 124 17.19 32.47 3.57
CA ILE A 124 16.50 32.75 4.86
C ILE A 124 15.42 33.79 4.64
N GLY A 125 14.25 33.56 5.26
CA GLY A 125 13.08 34.48 5.14
C GLY A 125 12.13 34.11 4.00
N GLU A 126 12.44 33.11 3.18
CA GLU A 126 11.55 32.67 2.10
C GLU A 126 10.30 31.93 2.67
N ALA A 127 9.11 32.38 2.23
CA ALA A 127 7.84 31.84 2.70
C ALA A 127 7.47 30.56 1.92
N VAL A 128 8.17 29.46 2.20
CA VAL A 128 8.03 28.17 1.48
C VAL A 128 6.65 27.54 1.63
N GLY A 129 5.95 27.82 2.73
CA GLY A 129 4.58 27.34 2.95
C GLY A 129 3.58 27.98 1.99
N VAL A 130 3.67 29.28 1.75
CA VAL A 130 2.81 29.98 0.79
C VAL A 130 3.10 29.51 -0.63
N ILE A 131 4.40 29.35 -0.98
CA ILE A 131 4.82 28.82 -2.27
C ILE A 131 4.25 27.41 -2.48
N ALA A 132 4.32 26.54 -1.47
CA ALA A 132 3.77 25.19 -1.53
C ALA A 132 2.25 25.21 -1.77
N ALA A 133 1.51 26.00 -1.00
CA ALA A 133 0.06 26.12 -1.15
C ALA A 133 -0.36 26.63 -2.53
N GLN A 134 0.37 27.59 -3.07
CA GLN A 134 0.12 28.12 -4.42
C GLN A 134 0.46 27.10 -5.51
N SER A 135 1.59 26.39 -5.39
CA SER A 135 2.01 25.36 -6.35
C SER A 135 1.07 24.17 -6.40
N ILE A 136 0.45 23.82 -5.28
CA ILE A 136 -0.57 22.76 -5.19
C ILE A 136 -1.93 23.28 -5.71
N GLY A 137 -2.27 24.53 -5.41
CA GLY A 137 -3.57 25.12 -5.74
C GLY A 137 -3.72 25.60 -7.17
N GLU A 138 -2.64 26.09 -7.80
CA GLU A 138 -2.65 26.63 -9.16
C GLU A 138 -3.21 25.63 -10.17
N PRO A 139 -2.70 24.38 -10.27
CA PRO A 139 -3.24 23.41 -11.20
C PRO A 139 -4.59 22.83 -10.77
N GLY A 140 -5.11 23.19 -9.59
CA GLY A 140 -6.39 22.68 -9.07
C GLY A 140 -7.58 22.97 -9.96
N THR A 141 -7.52 24.03 -10.79
CA THR A 141 -8.57 24.33 -11.79
C THR A 141 -8.58 23.36 -12.96
N GLN A 142 -7.46 22.69 -13.21
CA GLN A 142 -7.31 21.69 -14.27
C GLN A 142 -7.79 20.29 -13.80
N LEU A 143 -7.80 20.05 -12.48
CA LEU A 143 -8.31 18.81 -11.92
C LEU A 143 -9.81 18.68 -12.18
N THR A 144 -10.24 17.48 -12.55
CA THR A 144 -11.66 17.20 -12.78
C THR A 144 -12.40 17.06 -11.46
N MET A 145 -13.65 17.53 -11.40
CA MET A 145 -14.57 17.30 -10.27
C MET A 145 -15.38 16.01 -10.43
N ARG A 146 -15.28 15.37 -11.59
CA ARG A 146 -15.97 14.11 -11.86
C ARG A 146 -15.06 12.96 -11.45
N THR A 147 -15.64 11.98 -10.80
CA THR A 147 -15.10 10.64 -10.72
C THR A 147 -14.80 10.17 -12.14
N PHE A 148 -13.58 9.77 -12.41
CA PHE A 148 -13.27 9.14 -13.68
C PHE A 148 -13.98 7.80 -13.70
N HIS A 149 -15.06 7.71 -14.48
CA HIS A 149 -15.42 6.44 -15.04
C HIS A 149 -14.33 6.12 -16.07
N ILE A 150 -13.46 5.18 -15.74
CA ILE A 150 -12.49 4.59 -16.68
C ILE A 150 -13.30 3.80 -17.71
N GLY A 151 -13.92 4.50 -18.62
CA GLY A 151 -14.68 3.96 -19.75
C GLY A 151 -14.12 4.44 -21.08
N GLY A 152 -12.87 4.83 -21.13
CA GLY A 152 -12.17 5.31 -22.32
C GLY A 152 -10.66 5.21 -22.19
N THR A 153 -10.09 4.12 -22.72
CA THR A 153 -8.73 4.00 -23.28
C THR A 153 -7.50 4.38 -22.44
N ALA A 154 -7.52 4.27 -21.12
CA ALA A 154 -6.32 4.01 -20.36
C ALA A 154 -6.60 2.73 -19.55
N GLN A 155 -6.51 1.57 -20.18
CA GLN A 155 -6.19 0.35 -19.47
C GLN A 155 -4.80 0.59 -18.91
N VAL A 156 -4.72 0.95 -17.62
CA VAL A 156 -3.56 0.60 -16.83
C VAL A 156 -3.51 -0.92 -16.94
N MET A 157 -2.61 -1.43 -17.77
CA MET A 157 -2.29 -2.85 -17.78
C MET A 157 -1.69 -3.10 -16.41
N ASP A 158 -2.50 -3.53 -15.45
CA ASP A 158 -1.97 -4.09 -14.21
C ASP A 158 -1.01 -5.20 -14.65
N ASN A 159 0.28 -4.98 -14.40
CA ASN A 159 1.29 -5.96 -14.78
C ASN A 159 0.96 -7.27 -14.06
N SER A 160 0.70 -8.29 -14.85
CA SER A 160 0.42 -9.65 -14.38
C SER A 160 1.71 -10.47 -14.16
N TYR A 161 2.87 -9.83 -14.20
CA TYR A 161 4.17 -10.48 -14.04
C TYR A 161 5.24 -9.52 -13.52
N VAL A 162 6.31 -10.08 -12.97
CA VAL A 162 7.55 -9.38 -12.62
C VAL A 162 8.67 -9.87 -13.51
N GLU A 163 9.47 -8.94 -14.05
CA GLU A 163 10.66 -9.21 -14.86
C GLU A 163 11.91 -8.69 -14.15
N SER A 164 13.05 -9.34 -14.39
CA SER A 164 14.33 -8.86 -13.91
C SER A 164 14.82 -7.68 -14.72
N ASN A 165 15.19 -6.57 -14.07
CA ASN A 165 15.74 -5.38 -14.72
C ASN A 165 17.26 -5.50 -15.02
N THR A 166 17.93 -6.48 -14.39
CA THR A 166 19.38 -6.69 -14.48
C THR A 166 19.72 -8.17 -14.55
N ASP A 167 20.93 -8.49 -15.02
CA ASP A 167 21.44 -9.84 -14.91
C ASP A 167 21.89 -10.10 -13.47
N GLY A 168 21.52 -11.22 -12.89
CA GLY A 168 21.85 -11.54 -11.51
C GLY A 168 21.43 -12.95 -11.08
N SER A 169 21.37 -13.18 -9.79
CA SER A 169 20.81 -14.38 -9.15
C SER A 169 19.60 -14.02 -8.31
N VAL A 170 18.61 -14.89 -8.31
CA VAL A 170 17.39 -14.70 -7.52
C VAL A 170 17.63 -15.22 -6.10
N GLN A 171 17.20 -14.46 -5.11
CA GLN A 171 17.05 -14.89 -3.74
C GLN A 171 15.61 -14.66 -3.30
N ILE A 172 14.95 -15.70 -2.77
CA ILE A 172 13.56 -15.62 -2.36
C ILE A 172 13.50 -15.69 -0.83
N GLU A 173 12.96 -14.62 -0.24
CA GLU A 173 12.74 -14.55 1.21
C GLU A 173 11.32 -14.98 1.55
N ASN A 174 11.14 -15.59 2.72
CA ASN A 174 9.85 -16.07 3.25
C ASN A 174 9.10 -16.97 2.24
N LEU A 175 9.85 -17.83 1.56
CA LEU A 175 9.31 -18.70 0.51
C LEU A 175 8.34 -19.73 1.13
N ASN A 176 7.06 -19.57 0.85
CA ASN A 176 6.03 -20.56 1.13
C ASN A 176 5.24 -20.82 -0.14
N PHE A 177 5.39 -22.03 -0.71
CA PHE A 177 4.78 -22.40 -1.99
C PHE A 177 4.25 -23.83 -1.97
N LEU A 178 3.30 -24.10 -2.86
CA LEU A 178 2.81 -25.43 -3.17
C LEU A 178 3.01 -25.71 -4.66
N LYS A 179 3.12 -27.00 -5.00
CA LYS A 179 3.10 -27.43 -6.39
C LYS A 179 1.68 -27.77 -6.79
N ASP A 180 1.19 -27.10 -7.84
CA ASP A 180 -0.11 -27.43 -8.42
C ASP A 180 -0.08 -28.78 -9.15
N SER A 181 -1.24 -29.25 -9.62
CA SER A 181 -1.37 -30.49 -10.39
C SER A 181 -0.58 -30.49 -11.71
N ASP A 182 -0.24 -29.31 -12.23
CA ASP A 182 0.58 -29.12 -13.43
C ASP A 182 2.09 -29.05 -13.11
N GLY A 183 2.48 -29.15 -11.83
CA GLY A 183 3.87 -29.11 -11.35
C GLY A 183 4.47 -27.71 -11.24
N ARG A 184 3.66 -26.64 -11.32
CA ARG A 184 4.09 -25.24 -11.17
C ARG A 184 4.17 -24.88 -9.69
N ASN A 185 5.15 -24.06 -9.34
CA ASN A 185 5.29 -23.51 -7.98
C ASN A 185 4.32 -22.34 -7.80
N VAL A 186 3.35 -22.46 -6.89
CA VAL A 186 2.37 -21.42 -6.58
C VAL A 186 2.62 -20.89 -5.17
N VAL A 187 2.79 -19.58 -5.04
CA VAL A 187 3.05 -18.89 -3.76
C VAL A 187 1.78 -18.85 -2.93
N ILE A 188 1.85 -19.36 -1.71
CA ILE A 188 0.79 -19.27 -0.71
C ILE A 188 1.15 -18.30 0.44
N GLY A 189 2.43 -17.89 0.49
CA GLY A 189 2.89 -16.85 1.43
C GLY A 189 2.46 -15.45 1.01
N ARG A 190 2.11 -14.60 1.97
CA ARG A 190 1.78 -13.18 1.71
C ARG A 190 2.98 -12.26 1.86
N THR A 191 4.03 -12.76 2.51
CA THR A 191 5.28 -12.03 2.80
C THR A 191 6.45 -12.45 1.92
N THR A 192 6.18 -13.23 0.87
CA THR A 192 7.21 -13.70 -0.06
C THR A 192 7.75 -12.54 -0.88
N VAL A 193 9.07 -12.37 -0.86
CA VAL A 193 9.79 -11.34 -1.61
C VAL A 193 10.82 -11.99 -2.51
N ILE A 194 10.88 -11.57 -3.77
CA ILE A 194 11.94 -11.94 -4.72
C ILE A 194 12.94 -10.80 -4.79
N ASN A 195 14.19 -11.08 -4.42
CA ASN A 195 15.31 -10.18 -4.55
C ASN A 195 16.20 -10.61 -5.73
N VAL A 196 16.60 -9.67 -6.56
CA VAL A 196 17.56 -9.90 -7.63
C VAL A 196 18.91 -9.35 -7.19
N ILE A 197 19.88 -10.24 -7.05
CA ILE A 197 21.24 -9.92 -6.55
C ILE A 197 22.21 -9.99 -7.72
N ASP A 198 23.00 -8.94 -7.89
CA ASP A 198 24.06 -8.85 -8.88
C ASP A 198 25.26 -9.77 -8.53
N GLN A 199 26.19 -9.93 -9.47
CA GLN A 199 27.44 -10.70 -9.29
C GLN A 199 28.31 -10.18 -8.13
N ASN A 200 28.12 -8.93 -7.73
CA ASN A 200 28.82 -8.29 -6.62
C ASN A 200 28.14 -8.49 -5.26
N GLY A 201 27.04 -9.24 -5.18
CA GLY A 201 26.28 -9.43 -3.95
C GLY A 201 25.38 -8.25 -3.56
N ILE A 202 25.13 -7.32 -4.50
CA ILE A 202 24.30 -6.14 -4.27
C ILE A 202 22.87 -6.45 -4.75
N GLU A 203 21.89 -6.18 -3.90
CA GLU A 203 20.47 -6.24 -4.24
C GLU A 203 20.15 -5.12 -5.23
N ARG A 204 19.66 -5.49 -6.42
CA ARG A 204 19.31 -4.57 -7.49
C ARG A 204 17.83 -4.32 -7.64
N ALA A 205 17.03 -5.29 -7.25
CA ALA A 205 15.58 -5.17 -7.26
C ALA A 205 14.98 -6.07 -6.19
N SER A 206 13.92 -5.59 -5.56
CA SER A 206 13.13 -6.31 -4.56
C SER A 206 11.66 -6.21 -4.94
N HIS A 207 10.99 -7.36 -5.04
CA HIS A 207 9.60 -7.42 -5.47
C HIS A 207 8.79 -8.30 -4.51
N LYS A 208 7.80 -7.71 -3.83
CA LYS A 208 6.84 -8.47 -3.03
C LYS A 208 5.86 -9.17 -3.97
N LEU A 209 5.66 -10.46 -3.78
CA LEU A 209 4.74 -11.26 -4.60
C LEU A 209 3.36 -11.32 -3.96
N PRO A 210 2.29 -11.13 -4.75
CA PRO A 210 0.94 -11.37 -4.29
C PRO A 210 0.66 -12.87 -4.09
N TYR A 211 -0.27 -13.17 -3.20
CA TYR A 211 -0.78 -14.53 -2.98
C TYR A 211 -1.33 -15.12 -4.28
N GLY A 212 -1.00 -16.37 -4.55
CA GLY A 212 -1.42 -17.09 -5.77
C GLY A 212 -0.52 -16.81 -6.98
N SER A 213 0.61 -16.10 -6.82
CA SER A 213 1.58 -15.91 -7.89
C SER A 213 2.24 -17.23 -8.28
N GLN A 214 2.41 -17.45 -9.57
CA GLN A 214 3.18 -18.58 -10.11
C GLN A 214 4.64 -18.17 -10.23
N LEU A 215 5.53 -18.90 -9.58
CA LEU A 215 6.97 -18.74 -9.70
C LEU A 215 7.45 -19.39 -11.00
N LEU A 216 8.25 -18.65 -11.77
CA LEU A 216 8.87 -19.13 -13.02
C LEU A 216 10.35 -19.42 -12.85
N VAL A 217 10.91 -19.09 -11.68
CA VAL A 217 12.32 -19.27 -11.31
C VAL A 217 12.42 -19.91 -9.94
N ASP A 218 13.50 -20.66 -9.72
CA ASP A 218 13.81 -21.26 -8.42
C ASP A 218 14.77 -20.36 -7.62
N ASP A 219 14.81 -20.57 -6.29
CA ASP A 219 15.74 -19.85 -5.43
C ASP A 219 17.19 -20.17 -5.80
N GLY A 220 18.02 -19.13 -5.91
CA GLY A 220 19.42 -19.24 -6.35
C GLY A 220 19.61 -19.33 -7.87
N GLU A 221 18.56 -19.33 -8.68
CA GLU A 221 18.68 -19.39 -10.14
C GLU A 221 19.28 -18.10 -10.72
N LYS A 222 20.11 -18.26 -11.76
CA LYS A 222 20.67 -17.13 -12.52
C LYS A 222 19.67 -16.63 -13.55
N VAL A 223 19.34 -15.37 -13.47
CA VAL A 223 18.39 -14.69 -14.35
C VAL A 223 19.06 -13.64 -15.22
N LYS A 224 18.49 -13.43 -16.38
CA LYS A 224 18.92 -12.41 -17.33
C LYS A 224 17.95 -11.23 -17.30
N LYS A 225 18.42 -10.07 -17.74
CA LYS A 225 17.58 -8.89 -17.95
C LYS A 225 16.38 -9.23 -18.83
N ASN A 226 15.18 -8.75 -18.43
CA ASN A 226 13.88 -9.00 -19.04
C ASN A 226 13.40 -10.47 -18.96
N GLN A 227 13.98 -11.28 -18.08
CA GLN A 227 13.46 -12.61 -17.79
C GLN A 227 12.31 -12.51 -16.77
N ARG A 228 11.20 -13.19 -17.04
CA ARG A 228 10.06 -13.23 -16.12
C ARG A 228 10.40 -14.07 -14.91
N LEU A 229 10.14 -13.52 -13.73
CA LEU A 229 10.40 -14.16 -12.43
C LEU A 229 9.15 -14.79 -11.86
N ALA A 230 8.03 -14.09 -11.91
CA ALA A 230 6.74 -14.54 -11.43
C ALA A 230 5.62 -13.95 -12.28
N GLN A 231 4.44 -14.60 -12.25
CA GLN A 231 3.22 -14.11 -12.91
C GLN A 231 1.99 -14.42 -12.07
N TRP A 232 0.96 -13.58 -12.20
CA TRP A 232 -0.33 -13.74 -11.50
C TRP A 232 -1.48 -13.17 -12.32
N ASP A 233 -2.71 -13.43 -11.90
CA ASP A 233 -3.90 -12.79 -12.44
C ASP A 233 -4.24 -11.54 -11.60
N PRO A 234 -4.15 -10.32 -12.15
CA PRO A 234 -4.44 -9.10 -11.39
C PRO A 234 -5.94 -8.87 -11.15
N TYR A 235 -6.80 -9.56 -11.89
CA TYR A 235 -8.25 -9.36 -11.84
C TYR A 235 -8.96 -10.28 -10.87
N THR A 236 -8.30 -11.35 -10.41
CA THR A 236 -8.89 -12.31 -9.49
C THR A 236 -7.91 -12.73 -8.40
N ILE A 237 -8.40 -12.90 -7.18
CA ILE A 237 -7.66 -13.51 -6.09
C ILE A 237 -8.03 -14.99 -6.07
N PRO A 238 -7.09 -15.91 -6.34
CA PRO A 238 -7.38 -17.34 -6.29
C PRO A 238 -7.58 -17.81 -4.84
N ILE A 239 -8.50 -18.74 -4.61
CA ILE A 239 -8.56 -19.56 -3.40
C ILE A 239 -7.90 -20.87 -3.74
N ILE A 240 -6.76 -21.15 -3.11
CA ILE A 240 -5.90 -22.29 -3.39
C ILE A 240 -6.08 -23.32 -2.29
N THR A 241 -6.19 -24.60 -2.66
CA THR A 241 -6.24 -25.68 -1.67
C THR A 241 -4.85 -26.08 -1.20
N GLU A 242 -4.68 -26.20 0.11
CA GLU A 242 -3.45 -26.69 0.73
C GLU A 242 -3.41 -28.23 0.83
N ALA A 243 -4.55 -28.88 0.66
CA ALA A 243 -4.69 -30.32 0.79
C ALA A 243 -5.13 -31.00 -0.52
N SER A 244 -4.69 -32.21 -0.72
CA SER A 244 -5.15 -33.06 -1.83
C SER A 244 -6.38 -33.86 -1.40
N GLY A 245 -7.42 -33.93 -2.24
CA GLY A 245 -8.63 -34.67 -1.93
C GLY A 245 -9.75 -34.48 -2.93
N ILE A 246 -10.98 -34.67 -2.47
CA ILE A 246 -12.19 -34.51 -3.28
C ILE A 246 -12.92 -33.27 -2.73
N VAL A 247 -13.24 -32.33 -3.62
CA VAL A 247 -14.03 -31.13 -3.26
C VAL A 247 -15.46 -31.57 -2.91
N ALA A 248 -15.98 -31.07 -1.79
CA ALA A 248 -17.38 -31.20 -1.43
C ALA A 248 -17.96 -29.83 -1.08
N PHE A 249 -19.17 -29.58 -1.51
CA PHE A 249 -19.88 -28.35 -1.25
C PHE A 249 -20.64 -28.44 0.08
N GLU A 250 -20.50 -27.44 0.94
CA GLU A 250 -21.30 -27.26 2.13
C GLU A 250 -22.04 -25.92 2.05
N ASP A 251 -23.36 -25.95 2.24
CA ASP A 251 -24.24 -24.78 2.14
C ASP A 251 -24.18 -24.04 0.78
N LEU A 252 -23.62 -24.67 -0.25
CA LEU A 252 -23.59 -24.20 -1.60
C LEU A 252 -24.74 -24.85 -2.40
N VAL A 253 -25.92 -24.15 -2.42
CA VAL A 253 -27.15 -24.67 -3.03
C VAL A 253 -27.47 -23.86 -4.29
N ASP A 254 -27.68 -24.57 -5.42
CA ASP A 254 -28.07 -23.94 -6.68
C ASP A 254 -29.37 -23.17 -6.54
N GLY A 255 -29.39 -21.94 -7.05
CA GLY A 255 -30.52 -21.01 -6.97
C GLY A 255 -30.75 -20.31 -5.64
N VAL A 256 -29.96 -20.63 -4.59
CA VAL A 256 -30.03 -19.96 -3.27
C VAL A 256 -28.72 -19.26 -2.94
N SER A 257 -27.59 -19.98 -2.99
CA SER A 257 -26.25 -19.46 -2.74
C SER A 257 -25.33 -19.54 -3.97
N ILE A 258 -25.70 -20.30 -5.00
CA ILE A 258 -25.01 -20.35 -6.30
C ILE A 258 -25.97 -19.89 -7.38
N GLY A 259 -25.51 -19.03 -8.26
CA GLY A 259 -26.17 -18.62 -9.51
C GLY A 259 -25.28 -18.87 -10.70
N GLU A 260 -25.88 -19.04 -11.89
CA GLU A 260 -25.16 -19.06 -13.15
C GLU A 260 -25.18 -17.66 -13.75
N VAL A 261 -23.99 -17.11 -13.99
CA VAL A 261 -23.81 -15.84 -14.69
C VAL A 261 -23.14 -16.12 -16.03
N SER A 262 -23.78 -15.71 -17.09
CA SER A 262 -23.19 -15.78 -18.43
C SER A 262 -22.40 -14.50 -18.71
N ASP A 263 -21.14 -14.65 -19.03
CA ASP A 263 -20.31 -13.53 -19.48
C ASP A 263 -20.70 -13.18 -20.92
N GLU A 264 -21.23 -11.98 -21.12
CA GLU A 264 -21.69 -11.51 -22.43
C GLU A 264 -20.55 -11.39 -23.45
N SER A 265 -19.29 -11.26 -22.98
CA SER A 265 -18.13 -11.10 -23.86
C SER A 265 -17.57 -12.44 -24.35
N THR A 266 -17.58 -13.47 -23.51
CA THR A 266 -17.00 -14.79 -23.80
C THR A 266 -18.06 -15.86 -24.11
N GLY A 267 -19.32 -15.64 -23.74
CA GLY A 267 -20.41 -16.61 -23.87
C GLY A 267 -20.28 -17.83 -22.94
N ILE A 268 -19.35 -17.78 -21.98
CA ILE A 268 -19.12 -18.89 -21.04
C ILE A 268 -20.00 -18.66 -19.79
N SER A 269 -20.77 -19.70 -19.44
CA SER A 269 -21.53 -19.71 -18.19
C SER A 269 -20.63 -20.09 -17.03
N GLN A 270 -20.57 -19.24 -16.00
CA GLN A 270 -19.77 -19.46 -14.81
C GLN A 270 -20.68 -19.57 -13.59
N LYS A 271 -20.37 -20.48 -12.66
CA LYS A 271 -21.04 -20.55 -11.36
C LYS A 271 -20.47 -19.51 -10.41
N VAL A 272 -21.32 -18.64 -9.89
CA VAL A 272 -20.92 -17.56 -9.00
C VAL A 272 -21.72 -17.65 -7.72
N VAL A 273 -21.08 -17.33 -6.59
CA VAL A 273 -21.75 -17.28 -5.30
C VAL A 273 -22.57 -16.00 -5.23
N ILE A 274 -23.89 -16.13 -5.14
CA ILE A 274 -24.84 -15.01 -5.05
C ILE A 274 -25.11 -14.62 -3.59
N ASP A 275 -25.64 -13.41 -3.38
CA ASP A 275 -26.01 -12.97 -2.03
C ASP A 275 -27.23 -13.74 -1.51
N TRP A 276 -26.98 -14.78 -0.73
CA TRP A 276 -28.00 -15.65 -0.14
C TRP A 276 -28.73 -15.02 1.06
N LYS A 277 -28.22 -13.92 1.62
CA LYS A 277 -28.73 -13.29 2.84
C LYS A 277 -30.11 -12.66 2.68
N ASN A 278 -30.44 -12.26 1.44
CA ASN A 278 -31.72 -11.64 1.07
C ASN A 278 -32.83 -12.66 0.76
N SER A 279 -32.53 -13.95 0.76
CA SER A 279 -33.48 -15.02 0.47
C SER A 279 -34.21 -15.46 1.73
N SER A 280 -35.53 -15.66 1.64
CA SER A 280 -36.39 -16.06 2.76
C SER A 280 -36.06 -17.44 3.38
N LYS A 281 -35.12 -18.19 2.79
CA LYS A 281 -34.63 -19.49 3.25
C LYS A 281 -33.25 -19.45 3.88
N SER A 282 -32.66 -18.26 4.10
CA SER A 282 -31.24 -18.05 4.35
C SER A 282 -30.82 -18.07 5.82
N GLY A 283 -31.57 -18.67 6.71
CA GLY A 283 -31.39 -18.53 8.18
C GLY A 283 -29.98 -18.60 8.75
N GLU A 284 -29.08 -19.47 8.28
CA GLU A 284 -27.70 -19.63 8.81
C GLU A 284 -26.70 -20.25 7.82
N LEU A 285 -26.94 -20.13 6.51
CA LEU A 285 -26.05 -20.73 5.53
C LEU A 285 -24.64 -20.08 5.58
N LYS A 286 -23.61 -20.93 5.59
CA LYS A 286 -22.19 -20.55 5.50
C LYS A 286 -21.57 -21.22 4.28
N PRO A 287 -21.79 -20.69 3.06
CA PRO A 287 -21.25 -21.30 1.85
C PRO A 287 -19.76 -21.57 1.97
N SER A 288 -19.36 -22.81 1.87
CA SER A 288 -17.97 -23.23 1.98
C SER A 288 -17.66 -24.44 1.09
N MET A 289 -16.42 -24.56 0.67
CA MET A 289 -15.88 -25.73 0.05
C MET A 289 -15.01 -26.47 1.03
N VAL A 290 -15.17 -27.77 1.14
CA VAL A 290 -14.33 -28.62 2.00
C VAL A 290 -13.63 -29.67 1.15
N ILE A 291 -12.41 -30.03 1.55
CA ILE A 291 -11.65 -31.08 0.92
C ILE A 291 -11.80 -32.34 1.75
N LYS A 292 -12.34 -33.39 1.14
CA LYS A 292 -12.52 -34.71 1.76
C LYS A 292 -11.44 -35.67 1.32
N GLY A 293 -10.91 -36.40 2.27
CA GLY A 293 -9.97 -37.51 2.01
C GLY A 293 -10.66 -38.76 1.43
N ALA A 294 -9.91 -39.76 1.16
CA ALA A 294 -10.40 -41.08 0.69
C ALA A 294 -11.38 -41.75 1.68
N ASP A 295 -11.28 -41.39 2.96
CA ASP A 295 -12.11 -41.86 4.07
C ASP A 295 -13.46 -41.12 4.21
N GLY A 296 -13.71 -40.15 3.33
CA GLY A 296 -14.93 -39.32 3.38
C GLY A 296 -14.94 -38.25 4.46
N ASN A 297 -13.92 -38.19 5.31
CA ASN A 297 -13.76 -37.14 6.34
C ASN A 297 -13.06 -35.92 5.75
N ILE A 298 -13.25 -34.74 6.36
CA ILE A 298 -12.55 -33.52 5.97
C ILE A 298 -11.06 -33.69 6.30
N VAL A 299 -10.20 -33.35 5.36
CA VAL A 299 -8.75 -33.41 5.55
C VAL A 299 -8.31 -32.34 6.56
N THR A 300 -7.45 -32.72 7.49
CA THR A 300 -6.84 -31.78 8.44
C THR A 300 -5.52 -31.30 7.85
N LEU A 301 -5.33 -29.98 7.78
CA LEU A 301 -4.11 -29.31 7.32
C LEU A 301 -2.96 -29.48 8.33
N GLU A 302 -1.75 -29.20 7.93
CA GLU A 302 -0.57 -29.18 8.84
C GLU A 302 -0.75 -28.23 10.02
N SER A 303 -1.54 -27.18 9.84
CA SER A 303 -1.93 -26.22 10.87
C SER A 303 -2.95 -26.75 11.89
N ASN A 304 -3.29 -28.06 11.83
CA ASN A 304 -4.30 -28.72 12.67
C ASN A 304 -5.74 -28.18 12.49
N ARG A 305 -6.03 -27.61 11.31
CA ARG A 305 -7.36 -27.09 10.93
C ARG A 305 -8.00 -27.99 9.86
N GLU A 306 -9.31 -27.96 9.78
CA GLU A 306 -10.05 -28.59 8.69
C GLU A 306 -9.79 -27.83 7.38
N ALA A 307 -9.59 -28.55 6.26
CA ALA A 307 -9.48 -27.97 4.93
C ALA A 307 -10.86 -27.46 4.47
N ARG A 308 -11.29 -26.33 5.05
CA ARG A 308 -12.57 -25.65 4.85
C ARG A 308 -12.32 -24.24 4.35
N TYR A 309 -12.82 -23.92 3.18
CA TYR A 309 -12.66 -22.63 2.51
C TYR A 309 -14.00 -21.92 2.41
N LEU A 310 -14.16 -20.82 3.15
CA LEU A 310 -15.37 -20.01 3.12
C LEU A 310 -15.46 -19.21 1.83
N MET A 311 -16.64 -19.24 1.18
CA MET A 311 -16.87 -18.53 -0.06
C MET A 311 -17.46 -17.15 0.23
N SER A 312 -16.91 -16.13 -0.40
CA SER A 312 -17.48 -14.77 -0.40
C SER A 312 -18.54 -14.64 -1.48
N VAL A 313 -19.39 -13.63 -1.35
CA VAL A 313 -20.30 -13.23 -2.42
C VAL A 313 -19.48 -12.81 -3.66
N ASP A 314 -19.98 -13.09 -4.83
CA ASP A 314 -19.33 -12.89 -6.14
C ASP A 314 -18.12 -13.80 -6.42
N ALA A 315 -17.79 -14.76 -5.55
CA ALA A 315 -16.74 -15.73 -5.82
C ALA A 315 -17.12 -16.64 -7.00
N ILE A 316 -16.22 -16.79 -7.96
CA ILE A 316 -16.36 -17.65 -9.14
C ILE A 316 -15.87 -19.04 -8.76
N ILE A 317 -16.73 -20.03 -8.88
CA ILE A 317 -16.41 -21.42 -8.55
C ILE A 317 -15.65 -22.05 -9.73
N SER A 318 -14.41 -22.49 -9.48
CA SER A 318 -13.56 -23.15 -10.49
C SER A 318 -13.65 -24.66 -10.42
N ALA A 319 -13.81 -25.23 -9.21
CA ALA A 319 -13.91 -26.68 -9.01
C ALA A 319 -15.37 -27.11 -8.76
N SER A 320 -15.84 -28.13 -9.44
CA SER A 320 -17.19 -28.69 -9.23
C SER A 320 -17.21 -29.65 -8.04
N ASP A 321 -18.40 -29.87 -7.47
CA ASP A 321 -18.60 -30.87 -6.42
C ASP A 321 -18.18 -32.27 -6.89
N GLY A 322 -17.42 -32.98 -6.05
CA GLY A 322 -16.88 -34.30 -6.38
C GLY A 322 -15.59 -34.30 -7.24
N THR A 323 -15.08 -33.12 -7.63
CA THR A 323 -13.82 -33.05 -8.40
C THR A 323 -12.62 -33.35 -7.49
N LYS A 324 -11.67 -34.17 -8.01
CA LYS A 324 -10.41 -34.45 -7.33
C LYS A 324 -9.43 -33.28 -7.59
N VAL A 325 -8.88 -32.75 -6.53
CA VAL A 325 -7.90 -31.64 -6.56
C VAL A 325 -6.61 -32.02 -5.84
N GLY A 326 -5.49 -31.47 -6.30
CA GLY A 326 -4.18 -31.55 -5.65
C GLY A 326 -3.93 -30.35 -4.74
N ALA A 327 -2.95 -30.47 -3.87
CA ALA A 327 -2.46 -29.28 -3.15
C ALA A 327 -1.90 -28.27 -4.17
N GLY A 328 -2.19 -26.98 -3.99
CA GLY A 328 -1.80 -25.92 -4.95
C GLY A 328 -2.84 -25.61 -6.03
N ASP A 329 -3.90 -26.40 -6.18
CA ASP A 329 -4.93 -26.15 -7.19
C ASP A 329 -5.89 -25.04 -6.77
N VAL A 330 -6.36 -24.25 -7.74
CA VAL A 330 -7.33 -23.17 -7.52
C VAL A 330 -8.75 -23.76 -7.50
N ILE A 331 -9.45 -23.66 -6.37
CA ILE A 331 -10.83 -24.14 -6.19
C ILE A 331 -11.88 -23.09 -6.50
N ALA A 332 -11.59 -21.83 -6.23
CA ALA A 332 -12.44 -20.68 -6.57
C ALA A 332 -11.59 -19.44 -6.83
N ARG A 333 -12.19 -18.42 -7.44
CA ARG A 333 -11.57 -17.13 -7.71
C ARG A 333 -12.48 -16.03 -7.23
N ILE A 334 -11.93 -15.06 -6.50
CA ILE A 334 -12.66 -13.89 -6.04
C ILE A 334 -12.29 -12.75 -6.98
N PRO A 335 -13.25 -12.15 -7.72
CA PRO A 335 -12.96 -10.98 -8.53
C PRO A 335 -12.46 -9.85 -7.63
N THR A 336 -11.30 -9.27 -7.98
CA THR A 336 -10.84 -8.05 -7.34
C THR A 336 -11.80 -6.91 -7.73
N GLU A 337 -12.25 -6.11 -6.75
CA GLU A 337 -13.15 -4.97 -7.00
C GLU A 337 -12.57 -3.92 -7.97
N GLY A 338 -11.33 -4.10 -8.41
CA GLY A 338 -10.72 -3.29 -9.46
C GLY A 338 -11.47 -3.31 -10.80
N ALA A 339 -12.23 -4.37 -11.08
CA ALA A 339 -13.08 -4.46 -12.27
C ALA A 339 -14.47 -3.82 -12.10
N LYS A 340 -14.99 -3.78 -10.87
CA LYS A 340 -16.19 -2.99 -10.54
C LYS A 340 -15.70 -1.57 -10.27
N THR A 341 -16.05 -0.64 -11.14
CA THR A 341 -15.83 0.80 -11.01
C THR A 341 -15.77 1.18 -9.52
N LYS A 342 -14.54 1.24 -8.96
CA LYS A 342 -14.33 1.98 -7.72
C LYS A 342 -14.94 3.33 -8.01
N ASP A 343 -15.99 3.72 -7.28
CA ASP A 343 -16.44 5.10 -7.21
C ASP A 343 -15.32 5.88 -6.51
N ILE A 344 -14.16 5.94 -7.21
CA ILE A 344 -12.97 6.61 -6.75
C ILE A 344 -13.33 8.07 -6.81
N THR A 345 -13.59 8.67 -5.67
CA THR A 345 -13.61 10.11 -5.56
C THR A 345 -12.23 10.59 -6.05
N GLY A 346 -12.13 10.87 -7.33
CA GLY A 346 -10.91 11.29 -7.99
C GLY A 346 -10.82 12.81 -8.05
N GLY A 347 -9.71 13.31 -8.58
CA GLY A 347 -9.50 14.74 -8.82
C GLY A 347 -9.46 15.58 -7.56
N LEU A 348 -9.96 16.82 -7.67
CA LEU A 348 -9.90 17.80 -6.59
C LEU A 348 -10.56 17.35 -5.26
N PRO A 349 -11.71 16.66 -5.25
CA PRO A 349 -12.30 16.15 -4.01
C PRO A 349 -11.39 15.18 -3.25
N ARG A 350 -10.66 14.31 -3.95
CA ARG A 350 -9.70 13.37 -3.32
C ARG A 350 -8.52 14.11 -2.70
N VAL A 351 -7.97 15.09 -3.41
CA VAL A 351 -6.89 15.94 -2.89
C VAL A 351 -7.33 16.69 -1.62
N ALA A 352 -8.55 17.25 -1.62
CA ALA A 352 -9.10 17.90 -0.44
C ALA A 352 -9.31 16.94 0.73
N GLU A 353 -9.80 15.71 0.47
CA GLU A 353 -9.98 14.66 1.48
C GLU A 353 -8.64 14.28 2.13
N LEU A 354 -7.56 14.13 1.34
CA LEU A 354 -6.23 13.79 1.83
C LEU A 354 -5.63 14.91 2.69
N PHE A 355 -5.69 16.18 2.23
CA PHE A 355 -5.17 17.31 3.02
C PHE A 355 -6.01 17.63 4.26
N GLU A 356 -7.27 17.25 4.29
CA GLU A 356 -8.11 17.36 5.48
C GLU A 356 -8.03 16.14 6.40
N ALA A 357 -7.26 15.10 6.01
CA ALA A 357 -7.14 13.83 6.71
C ALA A 357 -8.50 13.21 7.06
N ARG A 358 -9.49 13.35 6.17
CA ARG A 358 -10.84 12.80 6.39
C ARG A 358 -10.79 11.27 6.31
N LYS A 359 -11.57 10.63 7.18
CA LYS A 359 -11.75 9.17 7.11
C LYS A 359 -12.55 8.83 5.85
N PRO A 360 -12.01 7.98 4.94
CA PRO A 360 -12.70 7.57 3.74
C PRO A 360 -14.01 6.83 4.04
N LYS A 361 -15.01 6.92 3.15
CA LYS A 361 -16.28 6.20 3.30
C LYS A 361 -16.06 4.68 3.33
N ASP A 362 -15.25 4.18 2.39
CA ASP A 362 -14.81 2.79 2.30
C ASP A 362 -13.37 2.67 2.82
N HIS A 363 -13.21 2.91 4.14
CA HIS A 363 -11.91 2.81 4.76
C HIS A 363 -11.46 1.34 4.86
N ALA A 364 -10.18 1.13 4.56
CA ALA A 364 -9.47 -0.10 4.85
C ALA A 364 -9.32 -0.27 6.37
N ILE A 365 -9.21 -1.50 6.82
CA ILE A 365 -8.77 -1.82 8.18
C ILE A 365 -7.39 -2.45 8.05
N ILE A 366 -6.42 -1.88 8.75
CA ILE A 366 -5.03 -2.33 8.79
C ILE A 366 -4.75 -3.02 10.13
N ALA A 367 -3.87 -4.02 10.12
CA ALA A 367 -3.46 -4.74 11.31
C ALA A 367 -2.59 -3.86 12.21
N GLU A 368 -2.95 -3.75 13.48
CA GLU A 368 -2.20 -2.98 14.49
C GLU A 368 -0.99 -3.74 15.02
N ILE A 369 -1.04 -5.07 15.00
CA ILE A 369 -0.01 -5.96 15.52
C ILE A 369 0.34 -7.06 14.50
N THR A 370 1.55 -7.60 14.60
CA THR A 370 1.96 -8.80 13.87
C THR A 370 1.46 -10.04 14.62
N GLY A 371 0.71 -10.92 13.95
CA GLY A 371 0.16 -12.07 14.62
C GLY A 371 -0.63 -13.01 13.73
N ARG A 372 -1.25 -14.00 14.36
CA ARG A 372 -2.08 -14.98 13.70
C ARG A 372 -3.56 -14.59 13.76
N VAL A 373 -4.23 -14.66 12.63
CA VAL A 373 -5.65 -14.32 12.48
C VAL A 373 -6.52 -15.48 12.96
N GLU A 374 -7.53 -15.19 13.74
CA GLU A 374 -8.59 -16.11 14.12
C GLU A 374 -9.97 -15.47 13.87
N PHE A 375 -10.87 -16.20 13.19
CA PHE A 375 -12.26 -15.79 13.04
C PHE A 375 -13.07 -16.22 14.25
N ALA A 376 -13.27 -15.30 15.19
CA ALA A 376 -14.08 -15.53 16.36
C ALA A 376 -15.59 -15.51 16.05
N ARG A 377 -16.41 -15.87 17.04
CA ARG A 377 -17.88 -15.88 16.92
C ARG A 377 -18.41 -14.48 16.57
N ASP A 378 -19.29 -14.42 15.58
CA ASP A 378 -19.93 -13.17 15.14
C ASP A 378 -20.62 -12.44 16.32
N TYR A 379 -20.45 -11.11 16.36
CA TYR A 379 -21.06 -10.27 17.37
C TYR A 379 -21.97 -9.21 16.73
N LYS A 380 -23.23 -9.15 17.14
CA LYS A 380 -24.23 -8.15 16.69
C LYS A 380 -24.21 -7.94 15.15
N ASN A 381 -24.32 -9.02 14.40
CA ASN A 381 -24.34 -8.98 12.93
C ASN A 381 -23.04 -8.47 12.27
N LYS A 382 -21.90 -8.49 12.99
CA LYS A 382 -20.56 -8.19 12.49
C LYS A 382 -19.69 -9.43 12.64
N LYS A 383 -18.79 -9.67 11.69
CA LYS A 383 -17.72 -10.67 11.83
C LYS A 383 -16.68 -10.13 12.82
N LYS A 384 -16.29 -10.96 13.79
CA LYS A 384 -15.22 -10.64 14.72
C LYS A 384 -13.96 -11.37 14.29
N ILE A 385 -12.92 -10.60 14.00
CA ILE A 385 -11.57 -11.11 13.73
C ILE A 385 -10.71 -10.77 14.95
N VAL A 386 -9.95 -11.73 15.43
CA VAL A 386 -8.99 -11.56 16.51
C VAL A 386 -7.59 -11.83 15.95
N ILE A 387 -6.64 -10.99 16.27
CA ILE A 387 -5.24 -11.21 15.97
C ILE A 387 -4.55 -11.59 17.27
N HIS A 388 -3.99 -12.79 17.28
CA HIS A 388 -3.17 -13.28 18.37
C HIS A 388 -1.70 -12.92 18.08
N PRO A 389 -1.05 -12.12 18.94
CA PRO A 389 0.31 -11.69 18.70
C PRO A 389 1.26 -12.89 18.70
N LEU A 390 2.32 -12.80 17.90
CA LEU A 390 3.44 -13.75 17.94
C LEU A 390 4.36 -13.49 19.13
N ASP A 391 4.40 -12.24 19.59
CA ASP A 391 5.16 -11.82 20.78
C ASP A 391 4.23 -11.82 22.01
N GLU A 392 4.63 -12.50 23.09
CA GLU A 392 3.86 -12.57 24.35
C GLU A 392 3.74 -11.21 25.08
N SER A 393 4.47 -10.18 24.64
CA SER A 393 4.45 -8.83 25.20
C SER A 393 3.27 -7.97 24.70
N GLU A 394 2.65 -8.32 23.57
CA GLU A 394 1.55 -7.58 22.98
C GLU A 394 0.19 -8.16 23.40
N GLN A 395 -0.85 -7.33 23.39
CA GLN A 395 -2.22 -7.75 23.71
C GLN A 395 -2.96 -8.15 22.43
N GLU A 396 -3.88 -9.08 22.57
CA GLU A 396 -4.79 -9.46 21.49
C GLU A 396 -5.63 -8.27 21.02
N VAL A 397 -5.71 -8.09 19.70
CA VAL A 397 -6.54 -7.04 19.09
C VAL A 397 -7.71 -7.66 18.34
N SER A 398 -8.90 -7.13 18.57
CA SER A 398 -10.13 -7.64 17.93
C SER A 398 -10.80 -6.58 17.07
N TYR A 399 -11.13 -6.97 15.83
CA TYR A 399 -11.78 -6.13 14.83
C TYR A 399 -13.21 -6.59 14.57
N LEU A 400 -14.14 -5.63 14.48
CA LEU A 400 -15.55 -5.89 14.19
C LEU A 400 -15.89 -5.41 12.77
N ILE A 401 -15.96 -6.33 11.85
CA ILE A 401 -16.15 -6.07 10.41
C ILE A 401 -17.62 -6.24 10.04
N ALA A 402 -18.19 -5.27 9.32
CA ALA A 402 -19.55 -5.36 8.84
C ALA A 402 -19.73 -6.54 7.87
N LYS A 403 -20.83 -7.29 8.01
CA LYS A 403 -21.18 -8.36 7.05
C LYS A 403 -21.36 -7.77 5.65
N GLY A 404 -20.65 -8.32 4.67
CA GLY A 404 -20.67 -7.85 3.27
C GLY A 404 -19.38 -7.17 2.81
N LYS A 405 -18.50 -6.76 3.72
CA LYS A 405 -17.14 -6.32 3.36
C LYS A 405 -16.28 -7.54 3.00
N HIS A 406 -15.50 -7.40 1.94
CA HIS A 406 -14.51 -8.42 1.56
C HIS A 406 -13.37 -8.42 2.59
N ILE A 407 -13.04 -9.59 3.10
CA ILE A 407 -11.94 -9.79 4.05
C ILE A 407 -10.81 -10.43 3.26
N SER A 408 -9.66 -9.76 3.21
CA SER A 408 -8.50 -10.18 2.41
C SER A 408 -7.74 -11.35 3.05
N VAL A 409 -7.96 -11.61 4.33
CA VAL A 409 -7.25 -12.64 5.10
C VAL A 409 -8.12 -13.85 5.37
N GLN A 410 -7.50 -15.00 5.58
CA GLN A 410 -8.18 -16.25 5.96
C GLN A 410 -7.92 -16.59 7.43
N ASP A 411 -8.74 -17.48 7.97
CA ASP A 411 -8.56 -17.96 9.33
C ASP A 411 -7.25 -18.73 9.47
N GLY A 412 -6.41 -18.29 10.43
CA GLY A 412 -5.10 -18.83 10.74
C GLY A 412 -3.94 -18.29 9.91
N ASP A 413 -4.18 -17.32 9.02
CA ASP A 413 -3.09 -16.62 8.33
C ASP A 413 -2.23 -15.86 9.33
N THR A 414 -0.94 -15.77 9.05
CA THR A 414 -0.03 -14.88 9.76
C THR A 414 0.05 -13.58 8.99
N ILE A 415 -0.20 -12.47 9.68
CA ILE A 415 -0.16 -11.12 9.11
C ILE A 415 0.87 -10.26 9.83
N GLU A 416 1.43 -9.32 9.10
CA GLU A 416 2.36 -8.33 9.64
C GLU A 416 1.62 -7.03 10.02
N LYS A 417 2.20 -6.30 10.97
CA LYS A 417 1.73 -4.97 11.34
C LYS A 417 1.68 -4.05 10.11
N GLY A 418 0.52 -3.45 9.84
CA GLY A 418 0.30 -2.60 8.68
C GLY A 418 -0.30 -3.30 7.46
N GLU A 419 -0.51 -4.62 7.49
CA GLU A 419 -1.20 -5.33 6.41
C GLU A 419 -2.71 -5.09 6.43
N TYR A 420 -3.33 -5.16 5.25
CA TYR A 420 -4.76 -4.92 5.08
C TYR A 420 -5.58 -6.15 5.46
N LEU A 421 -6.50 -5.97 6.41
CA LEU A 421 -7.54 -6.95 6.73
C LEU A 421 -8.74 -6.81 5.79
N ILE A 422 -9.02 -5.58 5.38
CA ILE A 422 -10.06 -5.22 4.43
C ILE A 422 -9.46 -4.28 3.41
N ASP A 423 -9.69 -4.55 2.14
CA ASP A 423 -9.28 -3.69 1.04
C ASP A 423 -10.04 -2.35 1.08
N GLY A 424 -9.38 -1.30 0.67
CA GLY A 424 -9.91 0.04 0.62
C GLY A 424 -8.83 1.11 0.79
N ASN A 425 -9.25 2.36 0.99
CA ASN A 425 -8.33 3.45 1.26
C ASN A 425 -8.05 3.52 2.76
N PRO A 426 -6.79 3.41 3.21
CA PRO A 426 -6.49 3.52 4.65
C PRO A 426 -6.75 4.94 5.14
N ALA A 427 -7.16 5.06 6.40
CA ALA A 427 -7.29 6.37 7.03
C ALA A 427 -5.89 6.90 7.40
N PRO A 428 -5.57 8.17 7.11
CA PRO A 428 -4.26 8.73 7.42
C PRO A 428 -3.88 8.61 8.91
N HIS A 429 -4.86 8.71 9.80
CA HIS A 429 -4.64 8.57 11.24
C HIS A 429 -4.22 7.15 11.62
N ASP A 430 -4.80 6.14 11.01
CA ASP A 430 -4.46 4.73 11.26
C ASP A 430 -3.04 4.45 10.76
N ILE A 431 -2.65 4.98 9.58
CA ILE A 431 -1.28 4.87 9.08
C ILE A 431 -0.29 5.51 10.06
N LEU A 432 -0.59 6.73 10.54
CA LEU A 432 0.29 7.43 11.48
C LEU A 432 0.49 6.65 12.77
N SER A 433 -0.59 6.11 13.36
CA SER A 433 -0.53 5.40 14.64
C SER A 433 0.14 4.02 14.53
N ILE A 434 -0.04 3.33 13.41
CA ILE A 434 0.43 1.95 13.22
C ILE A 434 1.82 1.92 12.59
N LEU A 435 2.01 2.62 11.47
CA LEU A 435 3.23 2.56 10.65
C LEU A 435 4.18 3.75 10.87
N GLY A 436 3.70 4.82 11.52
CA GLY A 436 4.51 5.98 11.85
C GLY A 436 4.56 7.07 10.77
N LEU A 437 5.45 8.06 11.00
CA LEU A 437 5.51 9.31 10.22
C LEU A 437 5.98 9.09 8.79
N GLU A 438 7.00 8.26 8.58
CA GLU A 438 7.62 8.05 7.27
C GLU A 438 6.65 7.38 6.29
N ALA A 439 5.94 6.36 6.76
CA ALA A 439 4.91 5.68 5.98
C ALA A 439 3.74 6.60 5.63
N LEU A 440 3.27 7.43 6.60
CA LEU A 440 2.24 8.42 6.34
C LEU A 440 2.67 9.44 5.29
N ALA A 441 3.90 9.96 5.40
CA ALA A 441 4.45 10.93 4.46
C ALA A 441 4.51 10.35 3.04
N SER A 442 5.06 9.14 2.91
CA SER A 442 5.14 8.42 1.63
C SER A 442 3.75 8.16 1.05
N TYR A 443 2.79 7.74 1.87
CA TYR A 443 1.41 7.52 1.45
C TYR A 443 0.77 8.81 0.93
N LEU A 444 0.81 9.92 1.70
CA LEU A 444 0.21 11.19 1.30
C LEU A 444 0.85 11.75 0.03
N VAL A 445 2.19 11.72 -0.07
CA VAL A 445 2.90 12.18 -1.26
C VAL A 445 2.48 11.37 -2.48
N ASN A 446 2.50 10.04 -2.40
CA ASN A 446 2.17 9.17 -3.52
C ASN A 446 0.71 9.32 -3.97
N GLU A 447 -0.26 9.32 -3.03
CA GLU A 447 -1.69 9.48 -3.33
C GLU A 447 -2.00 10.83 -3.97
N ILE A 448 -1.43 11.92 -3.43
CA ILE A 448 -1.64 13.27 -3.99
C ILE A 448 -1.00 13.37 -5.36
N GLN A 449 0.24 12.90 -5.50
CA GLN A 449 0.96 12.91 -6.78
C GLN A 449 0.24 12.08 -7.84
N SER A 450 -0.33 10.93 -7.49
CA SER A 450 -1.07 10.09 -8.44
C SER A 450 -2.25 10.86 -9.05
N VAL A 451 -3.01 11.62 -8.22
CA VAL A 451 -4.13 12.43 -8.70
C VAL A 451 -3.67 13.52 -9.67
N TYR A 452 -2.52 14.19 -9.39
CA TYR A 452 -2.00 15.22 -10.28
C TYR A 452 -1.39 14.65 -11.55
N ARG A 453 -0.63 13.54 -11.46
CA ARG A 453 -0.01 12.87 -12.62
C ARG A 453 -1.05 12.36 -13.61
N LEU A 454 -2.18 11.81 -13.14
CA LEU A 454 -3.31 11.42 -14.00
C LEU A 454 -3.84 12.57 -14.86
N GLN A 455 -3.61 13.81 -14.45
CA GLN A 455 -3.99 15.01 -15.21
C GLN A 455 -2.81 15.62 -15.99
N GLY A 456 -1.65 14.95 -16.03
CA GLY A 456 -0.42 15.44 -16.68
C GLY A 456 0.25 16.61 -15.96
N VAL A 457 -0.06 16.83 -14.68
CA VAL A 457 0.51 17.90 -13.87
C VAL A 457 1.64 17.35 -13.01
N THR A 458 2.80 18.01 -13.05
CA THR A 458 3.96 17.68 -12.23
C THR A 458 4.12 18.68 -11.09
N ILE A 459 4.12 18.21 -9.85
CA ILE A 459 4.37 19.01 -8.64
C ILE A 459 5.57 18.41 -7.92
N ASN A 460 6.47 19.26 -7.37
CA ASN A 460 7.58 18.75 -6.59
C ASN A 460 7.10 18.22 -5.22
N ASP A 461 7.61 17.07 -4.81
CA ASP A 461 7.26 16.40 -3.54
C ASP A 461 7.46 17.32 -2.32
N LYS A 462 8.45 18.22 -2.37
CA LYS A 462 8.73 19.20 -1.29
C LYS A 462 7.50 20.01 -0.88
N HIS A 463 6.67 20.41 -1.85
CA HIS A 463 5.48 21.21 -1.56
C HIS A 463 4.45 20.43 -0.75
N ILE A 464 4.27 19.14 -1.06
CA ILE A 464 3.36 18.27 -0.31
C ILE A 464 3.95 17.99 1.07
N GLU A 465 5.26 17.75 1.19
CA GLU A 465 5.95 17.53 2.45
C GLU A 465 5.81 18.75 3.41
N VAL A 466 5.92 19.97 2.88
CA VAL A 466 5.72 21.20 3.68
C VAL A 466 4.31 21.26 4.28
N ILE A 467 3.28 20.99 3.48
CA ILE A 467 1.90 20.96 3.98
C ILE A 467 1.72 19.82 5.01
N THR A 468 2.23 18.65 4.72
CA THR A 468 2.14 17.50 5.64
C THR A 468 2.82 17.79 6.97
N ARG A 469 3.98 18.48 6.98
CA ARG A 469 4.62 18.96 8.22
C ARG A 469 3.69 19.81 9.06
N GLN A 470 2.98 20.77 8.41
CA GLN A 470 2.05 21.66 9.11
C GLN A 470 0.82 20.91 9.62
N MET A 471 0.34 19.88 8.91
CA MET A 471 -0.74 19.01 9.40
C MET A 471 -0.34 18.24 10.67
N LEU A 472 0.96 17.94 10.84
CA LEU A 472 1.52 17.19 11.97
C LEU A 472 2.03 18.07 13.10
N GLN A 473 1.77 19.38 13.04
CA GLN A 473 2.24 20.33 14.03
C GLN A 473 1.53 20.21 15.39
N LYS A 474 0.30 19.73 15.39
CA LYS A 474 -0.52 19.61 16.60
C LYS A 474 -0.53 18.17 17.14
N VAL A 475 -0.56 18.07 18.46
CA VAL A 475 -0.71 16.82 19.20
C VAL A 475 -1.95 16.92 20.10
N GLU A 476 -2.59 15.79 20.33
CA GLU A 476 -3.73 15.66 21.22
C GLU A 476 -3.26 15.06 22.55
N ILE A 477 -3.66 15.68 23.65
CA ILE A 477 -3.34 15.20 24.99
C ILE A 477 -4.21 13.98 25.30
N SER A 478 -3.59 12.82 25.40
CA SER A 478 -4.28 11.58 25.79
C SER A 478 -4.47 11.47 27.31
N ASP A 479 -3.41 11.76 28.07
CA ASP A 479 -3.43 11.80 29.53
C ASP A 479 -2.75 13.09 30.02
N PRO A 480 -3.47 13.99 30.68
CA PRO A 480 -2.92 15.25 31.15
C PRO A 480 -2.01 15.10 32.38
N GLY A 481 -2.01 13.95 33.08
CA GLY A 481 -1.26 13.77 34.32
C GLY A 481 -1.51 14.91 35.32
N ASP A 482 -0.41 15.45 35.90
CA ASP A 482 -0.47 16.59 36.85
C ASP A 482 -0.45 17.97 36.16
N SER A 483 -0.60 18.03 34.83
CA SER A 483 -0.61 19.29 34.09
C SER A 483 -1.97 20.00 34.13
N ALA A 484 -1.99 21.29 33.74
CA ALA A 484 -3.22 22.09 33.66
C ALA A 484 -4.08 21.79 32.41
N PHE A 485 -3.68 20.85 31.58
CA PHE A 485 -4.36 20.50 30.34
C PHE A 485 -5.57 19.59 30.56
N ILE A 486 -6.40 19.52 29.52
CA ILE A 486 -7.59 18.66 29.51
C ILE A 486 -7.36 17.53 28.51
N ALA A 487 -7.80 16.30 28.86
CA ALA A 487 -7.75 15.18 27.93
C ALA A 487 -8.55 15.50 26.65
N GLY A 488 -7.95 15.25 25.48
CA GLY A 488 -8.50 15.60 24.18
C GLY A 488 -8.19 17.05 23.72
N GLU A 489 -7.45 17.84 24.51
CA GLU A 489 -7.01 19.17 24.10
C GLU A 489 -5.90 19.08 23.03
N GLN A 490 -6.00 19.92 22.00
CA GLN A 490 -5.01 19.98 20.92
C GLN A 490 -4.04 21.14 21.16
N LEU A 491 -2.77 20.79 21.30
CA LEU A 491 -1.68 21.74 21.52
C LEU A 491 -0.65 21.68 20.39
N ASP A 492 0.13 22.74 20.25
CA ASP A 492 1.30 22.70 19.40
C ASP A 492 2.34 21.75 19.99
N LYS A 493 2.94 20.90 19.14
CA LYS A 493 3.97 19.93 19.55
C LYS A 493 5.09 20.57 20.35
N LEU A 494 5.42 21.84 20.06
CA LEU A 494 6.43 22.59 20.80
C LEU A 494 5.99 22.94 22.23
N GLU A 495 4.74 23.31 22.42
CA GLU A 495 4.20 23.60 23.75
C GLU A 495 4.14 22.34 24.60
N ALA A 496 3.71 21.25 24.01
CA ALA A 496 3.72 19.95 24.65
C ALA A 496 5.14 19.52 25.07
N CYS A 497 6.16 19.65 24.18
CA CYS A 497 7.54 19.30 24.48
C CYS A 497 8.24 20.23 25.49
N LEU A 498 7.79 21.46 25.70
CA LEU A 498 8.38 22.36 26.68
C LEU A 498 7.90 22.10 28.11
N LEU A 499 6.87 21.29 28.27
CA LEU A 499 6.23 20.99 29.54
C LEU A 499 6.58 19.61 30.10
N TYR A 500 7.23 18.78 29.30
CA TYR A 500 7.82 17.50 29.63
C TYR A 500 9.37 17.66 29.52
#